data_b79aae2158404a9c15ba8c9e68b974e6
#
_entry.id   b79aae2158404a9c15ba8c9e68b974e6
#
_cell.length_a   1.000
_cell.length_b   1.000
_cell.length_c   1.000
_cell.angle_alpha   90.00
_cell.angle_beta   90.00
_cell.angle_gamma   90.00
#
_symmetry.space_group_name_H-M   'P 1'
#
loop_
_entity.id
_entity.type
_entity.pdbx_description
1 polymer ?
#
loop_
_entity_poly.entity_id
_entity_poly.type
_entity_poly.pdbx_seq_one_letter_code
_entity_poly.pdbx_strand_id
1 'polypeptide(L)'
;MAPGGGGDGIRETVRQFCARTGRSELLDQWDSAANQPLTPDGVTAGSHRAVWWVCAKGHRWRAEVKSRTEGSGCPVCANRKALPGCNDLATLRPSLAAQWHPTRNGELTPRDVTAGSSRKVWWVCPRGHVWQAAVSSRSGNGYGCPVCAGKQVLAGFNDLAGGNPQVAAQWDWERNGGKGPQEVSLYSNRKVWWRCDRGHSYRAPVSDRTMEGKGCPYCAGRKVLPGFNDLAATHPEVAAQWHPGLNGALTPEQVTAGSHRKVWWRCPEGHVWQAVVYARTGKRGSGCPVCAGRTRAGKGGSGPPWEVPAKAV
;
A
#
# COMPACT_ATOMS: atom_id res chain seq x y z
N MET A 1 43.38 -59.51 -10.56
CA MET A 1 43.74 -58.69 -9.42
C MET A 1 44.46 -57.47 -9.96
N ALA A 2 43.78 -56.31 -10.05
CA ALA A 2 44.39 -55.03 -10.40
C ALA A 2 44.79 -54.33 -9.10
N PRO A 3 45.98 -53.76 -8.98
CA PRO A 3 46.41 -53.04 -7.79
C PRO A 3 45.69 -51.69 -7.74
N GLY A 4 45.01 -51.46 -6.60
CA GLY A 4 44.41 -50.19 -6.29
C GLY A 4 45.46 -49.07 -6.20
N GLY A 5 45.40 -48.14 -7.13
CA GLY A 5 46.15 -46.90 -7.11
C GLY A 5 45.68 -46.00 -5.99
N GLY A 6 46.25 -46.07 -4.82
CA GLY A 6 46.17 -45.04 -3.78
C GLY A 6 46.97 -43.82 -4.27
N GLY A 7 46.34 -42.90 -4.95
CA GLY A 7 46.93 -41.58 -5.24
C GLY A 7 47.09 -40.82 -3.94
N ASP A 8 48.29 -40.74 -3.39
CA ASP A 8 48.72 -39.70 -2.48
C ASP A 8 48.66 -38.36 -3.19
N GLY A 9 47.44 -37.82 -3.33
CA GLY A 9 47.22 -36.45 -3.83
C GLY A 9 47.84 -35.50 -2.84
N ILE A 10 49.07 -34.98 -3.17
CA ILE A 10 49.69 -33.85 -2.46
C ILE A 10 48.63 -32.75 -2.39
N ARG A 11 48.08 -32.54 -1.22
CA ARG A 11 47.04 -31.51 -1.01
C ARG A 11 47.71 -30.14 -1.23
N GLU A 12 47.27 -29.47 -2.30
CA GLU A 12 47.77 -28.14 -2.72
C GLU A 12 47.79 -27.15 -1.53
N THR A 13 48.94 -26.54 -1.29
CA THR A 13 49.10 -25.50 -0.26
C THR A 13 48.47 -24.19 -0.69
N VAL A 14 48.22 -23.25 0.25
CA VAL A 14 47.68 -21.91 -0.05
C VAL A 14 48.55 -21.18 -1.10
N ARG A 15 49.87 -21.24 -0.98
CA ARG A 15 50.79 -20.61 -1.93
C ARG A 15 50.69 -21.23 -3.34
N GLN A 16 50.63 -22.55 -3.43
CA GLN A 16 50.48 -23.24 -4.72
C GLN A 16 49.11 -22.93 -5.36
N PHE A 17 48.05 -22.89 -4.56
CA PHE A 17 46.72 -22.47 -5.00
C PHE A 17 46.73 -21.03 -5.57
N CYS A 18 47.37 -20.09 -4.86
CA CYS A 18 47.50 -18.73 -5.32
C CYS A 18 48.29 -18.62 -6.64
N ALA A 19 49.39 -19.35 -6.78
CA ALA A 19 50.20 -19.39 -8.00
C ALA A 19 49.38 -19.91 -9.19
N ARG A 20 48.62 -21.00 -8.99
CA ARG A 20 47.79 -21.63 -10.04
C ARG A 20 46.60 -20.77 -10.44
N THR A 21 45.96 -20.10 -9.49
CA THR A 21 44.70 -19.37 -9.72
C THR A 21 44.91 -17.88 -9.98
N GLY A 22 46.12 -17.35 -9.85
CA GLY A 22 46.43 -15.92 -9.94
C GLY A 22 45.97 -15.08 -8.74
N ARG A 23 45.57 -15.72 -7.63
CA ARG A 23 45.00 -15.04 -6.46
C ARG A 23 46.05 -14.65 -5.42
N SER A 24 47.04 -13.89 -5.85
CA SER A 24 48.15 -13.43 -4.98
C SER A 24 47.65 -12.58 -3.80
N GLU A 25 46.47 -11.93 -3.94
CA GLU A 25 45.87 -11.12 -2.87
C GLU A 25 45.61 -11.90 -1.57
N LEU A 26 45.48 -13.23 -1.64
CA LEU A 26 45.34 -14.06 -0.44
C LEU A 26 46.63 -14.13 0.38
N LEU A 27 47.79 -14.10 -0.30
CA LEU A 27 49.10 -14.09 0.36
C LEU A 27 49.36 -12.72 1.03
N ASP A 28 48.99 -11.62 0.35
CA ASP A 28 49.10 -10.27 0.90
C ASP A 28 48.18 -10.07 2.12
N GLN A 29 47.05 -10.80 2.17
CA GLN A 29 46.10 -10.75 3.29
C GLN A 29 46.43 -11.76 4.40
N TRP A 30 47.42 -12.60 4.25
CA TRP A 30 47.84 -13.52 5.31
C TRP A 30 48.55 -12.74 6.42
N ASP A 31 48.00 -12.72 7.65
CA ASP A 31 48.62 -12.07 8.80
C ASP A 31 49.80 -12.90 9.33
N SER A 32 50.97 -12.71 8.76
CA SER A 32 52.15 -13.53 9.04
C SER A 32 52.58 -13.45 10.52
N ALA A 33 52.39 -12.30 11.17
CA ALA A 33 52.72 -12.11 12.59
C ALA A 33 51.79 -12.89 13.52
N ALA A 34 50.49 -12.81 13.23
CA ALA A 34 49.45 -13.47 14.09
C ALA A 34 49.33 -14.97 13.82
N ASN A 35 49.84 -15.46 12.71
CA ASN A 35 49.73 -16.89 12.36
C ASN A 35 51.00 -17.70 12.68
N GLN A 36 52.06 -17.10 13.16
CA GLN A 36 53.28 -17.86 13.50
C GLN A 36 53.00 -19.01 14.41
N PRO A 37 53.62 -20.20 14.17
CA PRO A 37 54.60 -20.50 13.14
C PRO A 37 54.02 -20.94 11.79
N LEU A 38 52.73 -20.80 11.56
CA LEU A 38 52.04 -21.20 10.33
C LEU A 38 52.35 -20.26 9.18
N THR A 39 52.64 -20.83 8.02
CA THR A 39 52.87 -20.13 6.77
C THR A 39 51.90 -20.61 5.68
N PRO A 40 51.72 -19.86 4.59
CA PRO A 40 50.94 -20.28 3.43
C PRO A 40 51.46 -21.56 2.75
N ASP A 41 52.70 -21.93 2.98
CA ASP A 41 53.31 -23.16 2.47
C ASP A 41 53.04 -24.36 3.36
N GLY A 42 52.74 -24.13 4.66
CA GLY A 42 52.46 -25.17 5.65
C GLY A 42 50.97 -25.52 5.82
N VAL A 43 50.06 -24.87 5.07
CA VAL A 43 48.61 -25.07 5.18
C VAL A 43 48.00 -25.33 3.81
N THR A 44 47.13 -26.35 3.70
CA THR A 44 46.46 -26.70 2.45
C THR A 44 45.31 -25.74 2.15
N ALA A 45 45.06 -25.44 0.88
CA ALA A 45 44.01 -24.52 0.39
C ALA A 45 42.59 -24.92 0.83
N GLY A 46 42.33 -26.24 0.97
CA GLY A 46 41.03 -26.78 1.46
C GLY A 46 40.93 -26.91 2.98
N SER A 47 41.86 -26.37 3.76
CA SER A 47 41.91 -26.53 5.20
C SER A 47 40.78 -25.80 5.92
N HIS A 48 40.09 -26.45 6.85
CA HIS A 48 39.15 -25.87 7.80
C HIS A 48 39.82 -25.14 8.98
N ARG A 49 41.14 -25.06 8.96
CA ARG A 49 41.88 -24.34 9.97
C ARG A 49 41.58 -22.84 9.88
N ALA A 50 41.12 -22.24 10.98
CA ALA A 50 40.91 -20.81 11.07
C ALA A 50 42.21 -20.07 11.36
N VAL A 51 42.61 -19.17 10.52
CA VAL A 51 43.82 -18.32 10.61
C VAL A 51 43.46 -16.84 10.57
N TRP A 52 44.38 -16.00 10.93
CA TRP A 52 44.24 -14.55 10.88
C TRP A 52 44.51 -13.99 9.49
N TRP A 53 43.64 -13.07 9.09
CA TRP A 53 43.70 -12.35 7.82
C TRP A 53 43.68 -10.85 8.09
N VAL A 54 44.33 -10.06 7.22
CA VAL A 54 44.32 -8.59 7.24
C VAL A 54 44.01 -8.07 5.82
N CYS A 55 42.98 -7.22 5.64
CA CYS A 55 42.71 -6.66 4.32
C CYS A 55 43.51 -5.35 4.09
N ALA A 56 43.53 -4.85 2.85
CA ALA A 56 44.20 -3.61 2.48
C ALA A 56 43.76 -2.36 3.29
N LYS A 57 42.57 -2.41 3.92
CA LYS A 57 42.08 -1.35 4.84
C LYS A 57 42.50 -1.58 6.30
N GLY A 58 43.33 -2.57 6.58
CA GLY A 58 43.83 -2.89 7.92
C GLY A 58 42.84 -3.65 8.81
N HIS A 59 41.67 -4.07 8.30
CA HIS A 59 40.76 -4.89 9.13
C HIS A 59 41.32 -6.29 9.33
N ARG A 60 41.41 -6.71 10.58
CA ARG A 60 41.90 -8.05 10.97
C ARG A 60 40.73 -8.94 11.36
N TRP A 61 40.72 -10.18 10.86
CA TRP A 61 39.68 -11.16 11.20
C TRP A 61 40.23 -12.59 11.12
N ARG A 62 39.51 -13.50 11.76
CA ARG A 62 39.82 -14.93 11.73
C ARG A 62 38.82 -15.65 10.82
N ALA A 63 39.31 -16.45 9.87
CA ALA A 63 38.47 -17.23 8.97
C ALA A 63 39.20 -18.51 8.56
N GLU A 64 38.44 -19.54 8.21
CA GLU A 64 38.98 -20.76 7.63
C GLU A 64 39.67 -20.49 6.30
N VAL A 65 40.78 -21.19 6.08
CA VAL A 65 41.53 -21.08 4.82
C VAL A 65 40.62 -21.47 3.65
N LYS A 66 39.87 -22.55 3.72
CA LYS A 66 38.92 -23.02 2.71
C LYS A 66 37.93 -21.89 2.32
N SER A 67 37.30 -21.23 3.29
CA SER A 67 36.36 -20.14 3.03
C SER A 67 37.01 -18.98 2.27
N ARG A 68 38.29 -18.71 2.51
CA ARG A 68 39.05 -17.67 1.80
C ARG A 68 39.39 -18.10 0.38
N THR A 69 39.81 -19.32 0.15
CA THR A 69 40.10 -19.85 -1.19
C THR A 69 38.81 -20.01 -2.02
N GLU A 70 37.67 -20.24 -1.39
CA GLU A 70 36.34 -20.23 -2.03
C GLU A 70 35.78 -18.81 -2.30
N GLY A 71 36.51 -17.75 -1.96
CA GLY A 71 36.13 -16.38 -2.33
C GLY A 71 35.53 -15.50 -1.22
N SER A 72 35.44 -16.00 0.01
CA SER A 72 34.96 -15.16 1.12
C SER A 72 35.97 -14.04 1.42
N GLY A 73 35.53 -12.77 1.37
CA GLY A 73 36.35 -11.61 1.68
C GLY A 73 36.30 -11.16 3.13
N CYS A 74 36.89 -9.98 3.39
CA CYS A 74 36.83 -9.35 4.71
C CYS A 74 35.38 -9.10 5.13
N PRO A 75 34.93 -9.60 6.29
CA PRO A 75 33.54 -9.45 6.73
C PRO A 75 33.15 -8.01 7.05
N VAL A 76 34.12 -7.16 7.42
CA VAL A 76 33.90 -5.72 7.67
C VAL A 76 33.71 -4.98 6.33
N CYS A 77 34.61 -5.19 5.36
CA CYS A 77 34.47 -4.60 4.03
C CYS A 77 33.19 -5.05 3.32
N ALA A 78 32.78 -6.28 3.55
CA ALA A 78 31.51 -6.85 3.00
C ALA A 78 30.27 -6.47 3.82
N ASN A 79 30.38 -5.61 4.83
CA ASN A 79 29.30 -5.20 5.74
C ASN A 79 28.58 -6.37 6.44
N ARG A 80 29.22 -7.54 6.58
CA ARG A 80 28.68 -8.70 7.31
C ARG A 80 28.96 -8.65 8.80
N LYS A 81 29.99 -7.89 9.22
CA LYS A 81 30.37 -7.67 10.62
C LYS A 81 30.53 -6.19 10.87
N ALA A 82 29.90 -5.69 11.93
CA ALA A 82 30.10 -4.31 12.36
C ALA A 82 31.47 -4.17 13.01
N LEU A 83 32.12 -3.04 12.74
CA LEU A 83 33.33 -2.58 13.40
C LEU A 83 33.04 -1.15 13.89
N PRO A 84 32.98 -0.93 15.21
CA PRO A 84 32.70 0.39 15.78
C PRO A 84 33.67 1.45 15.24
N GLY A 85 33.12 2.62 14.87
CA GLY A 85 33.89 3.71 14.28
C GLY A 85 34.20 3.56 12.79
N CYS A 86 33.76 2.45 12.13
CA CYS A 86 34.05 2.18 10.73
C CYS A 86 32.77 2.02 9.88
N ASN A 87 32.06 0.91 10.06
CA ASN A 87 30.89 0.55 9.27
C ASN A 87 29.62 0.27 10.10
N ASP A 88 29.68 0.62 11.38
CA ASP A 88 28.55 0.50 12.29
C ASP A 88 27.48 1.56 12.02
N LEU A 89 26.25 1.29 12.49
CA LEU A 89 25.10 2.16 12.27
C LEU A 89 25.28 3.53 12.94
N ALA A 90 25.88 3.57 14.16
CA ALA A 90 26.08 4.83 14.88
C ALA A 90 27.02 5.77 14.11
N THR A 91 28.06 5.23 13.49
CA THR A 91 29.04 5.99 12.71
C THR A 91 28.45 6.43 11.37
N LEU A 92 27.79 5.53 10.63
CA LEU A 92 27.31 5.81 9.27
C LEU A 92 25.95 6.53 9.23
N ARG A 93 25.13 6.42 10.27
CA ARG A 93 23.77 6.97 10.32
C ARG A 93 23.45 7.49 11.75
N PRO A 94 24.13 8.52 12.25
CA PRO A 94 23.97 8.98 13.64
C PRO A 94 22.54 9.45 13.97
N SER A 95 21.86 10.13 13.04
CA SER A 95 20.48 10.55 13.21
C SER A 95 19.49 9.37 13.33
N LEU A 96 19.79 8.26 12.65
CA LEU A 96 19.02 7.04 12.77
C LEU A 96 19.34 6.31 14.07
N ALA A 97 20.61 6.25 14.44
CA ALA A 97 21.07 5.65 15.70
C ALA A 97 20.47 6.34 16.93
N ALA A 98 20.22 7.66 16.87
CA ALA A 98 19.55 8.42 17.92
C ALA A 98 18.09 7.97 18.15
N GLN A 99 17.49 7.24 17.22
CA GLN A 99 16.16 6.65 17.37
C GLN A 99 16.20 5.20 17.87
N TRP A 100 17.34 4.70 18.25
CA TRP A 100 17.47 3.38 18.87
C TRP A 100 16.79 3.38 20.23
N HIS A 101 15.95 2.36 20.51
CA HIS A 101 15.26 2.33 21.79
C HIS A 101 16.25 2.07 22.92
N PRO A 102 16.27 2.90 23.96
CA PRO A 102 17.35 2.89 24.96
C PRO A 102 17.45 1.59 25.78
N THR A 103 16.34 0.87 25.98
CA THR A 103 16.31 -0.30 26.90
C THR A 103 15.81 -1.59 26.26
N ARG A 104 14.99 -1.55 25.19
CA ARG A 104 14.32 -2.75 24.65
C ARG A 104 15.21 -3.62 23.77
N ASN A 105 16.41 -3.19 23.46
CA ASN A 105 17.35 -3.95 22.64
C ASN A 105 18.37 -4.76 23.47
N GLY A 106 18.20 -4.81 24.81
CA GLY A 106 19.16 -5.45 25.70
C GLY A 106 20.53 -4.75 25.62
N GLU A 107 21.59 -5.51 25.52
CA GLU A 107 22.96 -5.01 25.39
C GLU A 107 23.29 -4.58 23.94
N LEU A 108 22.43 -4.88 22.96
CA LEU A 108 22.68 -4.55 21.56
C LEU A 108 22.59 -3.04 21.34
N THR A 109 23.65 -2.46 20.81
CA THR A 109 23.78 -1.02 20.53
C THR A 109 23.85 -0.76 19.01
N PRO A 110 23.68 0.49 18.57
CA PRO A 110 23.89 0.84 17.16
C PRO A 110 25.34 0.62 16.67
N ARG A 111 26.31 0.46 17.57
CA ARG A 111 27.70 0.16 17.23
C ARG A 111 27.93 -1.32 16.89
N ASP A 112 27.00 -2.19 17.26
CA ASP A 112 27.10 -3.64 17.06
C ASP A 112 26.47 -4.13 15.77
N VAL A 113 25.85 -3.25 15.01
CA VAL A 113 25.14 -3.57 13.78
C VAL A 113 25.60 -2.70 12.62
N THR A 114 25.68 -3.29 11.43
CA THR A 114 25.89 -2.54 10.19
C THR A 114 24.59 -1.90 9.70
N ALA A 115 24.65 -0.85 8.88
CA ALA A 115 23.48 -0.23 8.28
C ALA A 115 22.64 -1.22 7.43
N GLY A 116 23.28 -2.23 6.82
CA GLY A 116 22.60 -3.28 6.03
C GLY A 116 22.05 -4.46 6.84
N SER A 117 22.11 -4.43 8.17
CA SER A 117 21.73 -5.54 9.02
C SER A 117 20.22 -5.84 8.90
N SER A 118 19.88 -7.12 8.70
CA SER A 118 18.49 -7.62 8.71
C SER A 118 17.92 -7.81 10.13
N ARG A 119 18.70 -7.58 11.17
CA ARG A 119 18.22 -7.67 12.57
C ARG A 119 17.06 -6.73 12.80
N LYS A 120 15.99 -7.26 13.36
CA LYS A 120 14.86 -6.47 13.88
C LYS A 120 15.23 -5.95 15.27
N VAL A 121 15.11 -4.65 15.45
CA VAL A 121 15.41 -3.97 16.72
C VAL A 121 14.26 -3.02 17.06
N TRP A 122 14.21 -2.60 18.31
CA TRP A 122 13.25 -1.62 18.77
C TRP A 122 13.76 -0.19 18.49
N TRP A 123 12.84 0.61 17.98
CA TRP A 123 13.05 2.02 17.66
C TRP A 123 12.11 2.89 18.48
N VAL A 124 12.51 4.13 18.74
CA VAL A 124 11.65 5.18 19.29
C VAL A 124 11.77 6.43 18.42
N CYS A 125 10.64 6.99 17.96
CA CYS A 125 10.67 8.24 17.20
C CYS A 125 10.67 9.46 18.14
N PRO A 126 10.93 10.69 17.63
CA PRO A 126 10.90 11.91 18.45
C PRO A 126 9.56 12.19 19.15
N ARG A 127 8.46 11.57 18.67
CA ARG A 127 7.12 11.66 19.30
C ARG A 127 6.87 10.55 20.33
N GLY A 128 7.87 9.73 20.65
CA GLY A 128 7.76 8.67 21.66
C GLY A 128 7.14 7.36 21.17
N HIS A 129 6.73 7.23 19.90
CA HIS A 129 6.19 5.97 19.41
C HIS A 129 7.28 4.92 19.33
N VAL A 130 6.97 3.71 19.79
CA VAL A 130 7.91 2.59 19.86
C VAL A 130 7.45 1.48 18.91
N TRP A 131 8.38 0.94 18.09
CA TRP A 131 8.08 -0.16 17.16
C TRP A 131 9.32 -0.99 16.85
N GLN A 132 9.11 -2.14 16.25
CA GLN A 132 10.19 -2.99 15.71
C GLN A 132 10.32 -2.86 14.20
N ALA A 133 11.56 -2.74 13.73
CA ALA A 133 11.89 -2.83 12.30
C ALA A 133 13.32 -3.33 12.10
N ALA A 134 13.60 -3.95 10.96
CA ALA A 134 14.97 -4.29 10.58
C ALA A 134 15.81 -3.01 10.39
N VAL A 135 17.07 -3.07 10.76
CA VAL A 135 18.00 -1.94 10.58
C VAL A 135 18.06 -1.53 9.11
N SER A 136 18.22 -2.50 8.19
CA SER A 136 18.26 -2.27 6.74
C SER A 136 17.01 -1.59 6.18
N SER A 137 15.83 -1.90 6.74
CA SER A 137 14.58 -1.27 6.32
C SER A 137 14.53 0.23 6.65
N ARG A 138 15.20 0.62 7.73
CA ARG A 138 15.30 2.01 8.16
C ARG A 138 16.40 2.77 7.43
N SER A 139 17.57 2.16 7.30
CA SER A 139 18.79 2.79 6.73
C SER A 139 18.79 2.83 5.21
N GLY A 140 18.26 1.81 4.54
CA GLY A 140 18.24 1.70 3.08
C GLY A 140 16.95 2.24 2.45
N ASN A 141 15.79 1.82 2.98
CA ASN A 141 14.49 2.18 2.40
C ASN A 141 13.86 3.44 3.02
N GLY A 142 14.49 4.04 4.04
CA GLY A 142 13.99 5.24 4.69
C GLY A 142 12.66 5.07 5.45
N TYR A 143 12.24 3.84 5.76
CA TYR A 143 10.97 3.61 6.47
C TYR A 143 11.01 4.21 7.88
N GLY A 144 10.14 5.19 8.12
CA GLY A 144 9.99 5.84 9.41
C GLY A 144 9.08 5.11 10.39
N CYS A 145 8.64 5.83 11.41
CA CYS A 145 7.68 5.33 12.39
C CYS A 145 6.34 5.01 11.69
N PRO A 146 5.82 3.78 11.81
CA PRO A 146 4.57 3.37 11.17
C PRO A 146 3.34 4.12 11.71
N VAL A 147 3.39 4.54 12.98
CA VAL A 147 2.32 5.35 13.60
C VAL A 147 2.31 6.75 13.00
N CYS A 148 3.47 7.43 12.94
CA CYS A 148 3.59 8.76 12.33
C CYS A 148 3.24 8.75 10.84
N ALA A 149 3.52 7.63 10.15
CA ALA A 149 3.19 7.43 8.73
C ALA A 149 1.74 6.98 8.49
N GLY A 150 0.91 6.85 9.53
CA GLY A 150 -0.48 6.39 9.42
C GLY A 150 -0.65 4.92 9.02
N LYS A 151 0.43 4.14 8.97
CA LYS A 151 0.41 2.71 8.62
C LYS A 151 -0.02 1.82 9.79
N GLN A 152 0.18 2.28 11.01
CA GLN A 152 -0.27 1.65 12.25
C GLN A 152 -1.13 2.63 13.02
N VAL A 153 -2.28 2.15 13.47
CA VAL A 153 -3.19 2.95 14.28
C VAL A 153 -2.72 2.93 15.74
N LEU A 154 -2.73 4.10 16.34
CA LEU A 154 -2.53 4.30 17.77
C LEU A 154 -3.70 5.13 18.28
N ALA A 155 -4.51 4.52 19.15
CA ALA A 155 -5.69 5.16 19.73
C ALA A 155 -5.30 6.47 20.44
N GLY A 156 -6.08 7.52 20.22
CA GLY A 156 -5.84 8.87 20.75
C GLY A 156 -4.78 9.68 20.02
N PHE A 157 -4.11 9.13 18.99
CA PHE A 157 -3.09 9.84 18.25
C PHE A 157 -3.42 10.02 16.74
N ASN A 158 -3.66 8.94 16.02
CA ASN A 158 -3.89 8.98 14.57
C ASN A 158 -5.14 8.18 14.14
N ASP A 159 -5.92 7.79 15.11
CA ASP A 159 -7.21 7.13 14.87
C ASP A 159 -8.31 8.12 14.48
N LEU A 160 -9.39 7.59 13.91
CA LEU A 160 -10.50 8.39 13.44
C LEU A 160 -11.26 9.04 14.59
N ALA A 161 -11.43 8.33 15.73
CA ALA A 161 -12.22 8.84 16.87
C ALA A 161 -11.56 10.08 17.48
N GLY A 162 -10.24 10.05 17.67
CA GLY A 162 -9.48 11.17 18.23
C GLY A 162 -9.25 12.30 17.22
N GLY A 163 -8.96 11.95 15.95
CA GLY A 163 -8.55 12.94 14.97
C GLY A 163 -9.70 13.61 14.19
N ASN A 164 -10.89 12.99 14.12
CA ASN A 164 -12.09 13.58 13.53
C ASN A 164 -13.36 13.05 14.18
N PRO A 165 -13.70 13.52 15.39
CA PRO A 165 -14.83 13.04 16.15
C PRO A 165 -16.18 13.27 15.45
N GLN A 166 -16.32 14.33 14.64
CA GLN A 166 -17.55 14.60 13.89
C GLN A 166 -17.81 13.51 12.83
N VAL A 167 -16.79 13.09 12.10
CA VAL A 167 -16.90 11.98 11.15
C VAL A 167 -17.07 10.66 11.90
N ALA A 168 -16.37 10.47 13.02
CA ALA A 168 -16.47 9.26 13.84
C ALA A 168 -17.88 9.06 14.42
N ALA A 169 -18.61 10.13 14.74
CA ALA A 169 -20.00 10.09 15.21
C ALA A 169 -20.96 9.44 14.18
N GLN A 170 -20.61 9.47 12.90
CA GLN A 170 -21.39 8.82 11.84
C GLN A 170 -20.97 7.36 11.57
N TRP A 171 -20.22 6.74 12.49
CA TRP A 171 -19.82 5.35 12.38
C TRP A 171 -21.04 4.42 12.59
N ASP A 172 -21.27 3.51 11.66
CA ASP A 172 -22.35 2.54 11.77
C ASP A 172 -21.86 1.31 12.58
N TRP A 173 -22.10 1.35 13.90
CA TRP A 173 -21.62 0.34 14.84
C TRP A 173 -22.14 -1.06 14.54
N GLU A 174 -23.41 -1.17 14.14
CA GLU A 174 -24.05 -2.47 13.85
C GLU A 174 -23.37 -3.15 12.65
N ARG A 175 -23.18 -2.39 11.56
CA ARG A 175 -22.67 -2.92 10.29
C ARG A 175 -21.15 -3.08 10.26
N ASN A 176 -20.44 -2.47 11.14
CA ASN A 176 -18.96 -2.62 11.24
C ASN A 176 -18.54 -3.76 12.17
N GLY A 177 -19.48 -4.53 12.76
CA GLY A 177 -19.18 -5.77 13.46
C GLY A 177 -18.32 -5.59 14.72
N GLY A 178 -18.64 -4.61 15.55
CA GLY A 178 -17.96 -4.34 16.82
C GLY A 178 -16.60 -3.65 16.71
N LYS A 179 -16.10 -3.40 15.51
CA LYS A 179 -14.90 -2.56 15.32
C LYS A 179 -15.26 -1.10 15.41
N GLY A 180 -14.45 -0.34 16.14
CA GLY A 180 -14.71 1.06 16.37
C GLY A 180 -13.82 2.02 15.55
N PRO A 181 -14.16 3.32 15.52
CA PRO A 181 -13.39 4.34 14.83
C PRO A 181 -12.00 4.56 15.43
N GLN A 182 -11.74 4.09 16.66
CA GLN A 182 -10.40 4.10 17.28
C GLN A 182 -9.45 3.05 16.69
N GLU A 183 -9.94 2.11 15.88
CA GLU A 183 -9.15 1.05 15.26
C GLU A 183 -8.75 1.36 13.81
N VAL A 184 -9.15 2.50 13.29
CA VAL A 184 -8.84 2.92 11.92
C VAL A 184 -8.17 4.29 11.91
N SER A 185 -7.16 4.46 11.04
CA SER A 185 -6.51 5.77 10.90
C SER A 185 -7.34 6.72 10.05
N LEU A 186 -7.17 8.03 10.27
CA LEU A 186 -7.79 9.10 9.47
C LEU A 186 -7.59 8.94 7.96
N TYR A 187 -6.45 8.39 7.55
CA TYR A 187 -6.05 8.28 6.13
C TYR A 187 -6.31 6.89 5.55
N SER A 188 -7.09 6.06 6.26
CA SER A 188 -7.32 4.69 5.85
C SER A 188 -8.19 4.60 4.59
N ASN A 189 -7.72 3.84 3.59
CA ASN A 189 -8.51 3.48 2.40
C ASN A 189 -9.50 2.33 2.69
N ARG A 190 -9.57 1.87 3.93
CA ARG A 190 -10.51 0.82 4.33
C ARG A 190 -11.93 1.32 4.17
N LYS A 191 -12.76 0.59 3.42
CA LYS A 191 -14.20 0.86 3.30
C LYS A 191 -14.91 0.36 4.54
N VAL A 192 -15.58 1.26 5.24
CA VAL A 192 -16.39 1.00 6.43
C VAL A 192 -17.82 1.48 6.21
N TRP A 193 -18.72 1.08 7.09
CA TRP A 193 -20.09 1.53 7.06
C TRP A 193 -20.27 2.83 7.86
N TRP A 194 -21.02 3.73 7.31
CA TRP A 194 -21.37 5.03 7.86
C TRP A 194 -22.87 5.17 7.95
N ARG A 195 -23.35 5.84 8.99
CA ARG A 195 -24.75 6.23 9.15
C ARG A 195 -24.82 7.75 9.24
N CYS A 196 -25.44 8.40 8.25
CA CYS A 196 -25.59 9.86 8.28
C CYS A 196 -26.73 10.29 9.22
N ASP A 197 -26.83 11.58 9.49
CA ASP A 197 -27.81 12.18 10.40
C ASP A 197 -29.27 11.93 9.97
N ARG A 198 -29.51 11.61 8.69
CA ARG A 198 -30.82 11.18 8.15
C ARG A 198 -31.04 9.67 8.21
N GLY A 199 -30.16 8.92 8.89
CA GLY A 199 -30.30 7.46 9.06
C GLY A 199 -29.81 6.63 7.87
N HIS A 200 -29.35 7.20 6.76
CA HIS A 200 -28.89 6.39 5.63
C HIS A 200 -27.57 5.69 5.94
N SER A 201 -27.56 4.36 5.79
CA SER A 201 -26.34 3.56 5.90
C SER A 201 -25.68 3.37 4.54
N TYR A 202 -24.38 3.64 4.44
CA TYR A 202 -23.61 3.51 3.21
C TYR A 202 -22.16 3.13 3.49
N ARG A 203 -21.49 2.60 2.49
CA ARG A 203 -20.09 2.15 2.60
C ARG A 203 -19.17 3.07 1.81
N ALA A 204 -18.15 3.60 2.48
CA ALA A 204 -17.13 4.46 1.87
C ALA A 204 -15.78 4.31 2.59
N PRO A 205 -14.64 4.59 1.91
CA PRO A 205 -13.33 4.70 2.55
C PRO A 205 -13.33 5.75 3.66
N VAL A 206 -12.53 5.53 4.70
CA VAL A 206 -12.34 6.54 5.76
C VAL A 206 -11.74 7.82 5.16
N SER A 207 -10.72 7.69 4.33
CA SER A 207 -10.06 8.82 3.66
C SER A 207 -11.00 9.71 2.85
N ASP A 208 -12.00 9.14 2.17
CA ASP A 208 -13.01 9.91 1.44
C ASP A 208 -13.80 10.84 2.37
N ARG A 209 -14.04 10.40 3.59
CA ARG A 209 -14.78 11.17 4.60
C ARG A 209 -13.93 12.24 5.28
N THR A 210 -12.68 11.90 5.60
CA THR A 210 -11.79 12.74 6.39
C THR A 210 -10.99 13.74 5.57
N MET A 211 -10.56 13.37 4.37
CA MET A 211 -9.72 14.21 3.52
C MET A 211 -10.51 14.93 2.42
N GLU A 212 -11.46 14.24 1.80
CA GLU A 212 -12.21 14.79 0.68
C GLU A 212 -13.57 15.37 1.10
N GLY A 213 -13.95 15.22 2.36
CA GLY A 213 -15.22 15.72 2.91
C GLY A 213 -16.47 15.11 2.26
N LYS A 214 -16.32 13.96 1.57
CA LYS A 214 -17.44 13.32 0.88
C LYS A 214 -18.46 12.81 1.88
N GLY A 215 -19.66 13.42 1.89
CA GLY A 215 -20.79 12.99 2.73
C GLY A 215 -21.57 11.80 2.16
N CYS A 216 -22.74 11.57 2.75
CA CYS A 216 -23.66 10.54 2.33
C CYS A 216 -24.00 10.64 0.83
N PRO A 217 -23.79 9.57 0.04
CA PRO A 217 -24.03 9.59 -1.40
C PRO A 217 -25.52 9.73 -1.75
N TYR A 218 -26.41 9.31 -0.87
CA TYR A 218 -27.85 9.46 -1.06
C TYR A 218 -28.30 10.89 -0.81
N CYS A 219 -27.86 11.50 0.29
CA CYS A 219 -28.15 12.93 0.58
C CYS A 219 -27.55 13.86 -0.49
N ALA A 220 -26.40 13.49 -1.07
CA ALA A 220 -25.75 14.25 -2.13
C ALA A 220 -26.30 13.94 -3.55
N GLY A 221 -27.30 13.11 -3.69
CA GLY A 221 -27.89 12.73 -4.98
C GLY A 221 -26.98 11.92 -5.90
N ARG A 222 -25.80 11.45 -5.41
CA ARG A 222 -24.84 10.66 -6.21
C ARG A 222 -25.25 9.20 -6.37
N LYS A 223 -26.06 8.69 -5.46
CA LYS A 223 -26.69 7.37 -5.54
C LYS A 223 -28.18 7.49 -5.30
N VAL A 224 -28.94 6.70 -6.02
CA VAL A 224 -30.39 6.63 -5.80
C VAL A 224 -30.68 5.78 -4.56
N LEU A 225 -31.66 6.20 -3.78
CA LEU A 225 -32.27 5.46 -2.70
C LEU A 225 -33.79 5.53 -2.93
N PRO A 226 -34.44 4.43 -3.32
CA PRO A 226 -35.87 4.40 -3.56
C PRO A 226 -36.69 4.91 -2.37
N GLY A 227 -37.69 5.72 -2.63
CA GLY A 227 -38.51 6.38 -1.62
C GLY A 227 -37.90 7.60 -0.94
N PHE A 228 -36.64 7.99 -1.30
CA PHE A 228 -35.98 9.14 -0.69
C PHE A 228 -35.56 10.21 -1.70
N ASN A 229 -34.71 9.86 -2.66
CA ASN A 229 -34.12 10.80 -3.61
C ASN A 229 -34.29 10.37 -5.08
N ASP A 230 -35.09 9.36 -5.30
CA ASP A 230 -35.46 8.93 -6.64
C ASP A 230 -36.42 9.91 -7.29
N LEU A 231 -36.61 9.75 -8.59
CA LEU A 231 -37.45 10.65 -9.38
C LEU A 231 -38.92 10.55 -8.99
N ALA A 232 -39.40 9.34 -8.69
CA ALA A 232 -40.81 9.12 -8.30
C ALA A 232 -41.14 9.84 -6.97
N ALA A 233 -40.22 9.76 -6.00
CA ALA A 233 -40.40 10.40 -4.69
C ALA A 233 -40.24 11.92 -4.73
N THR A 234 -39.31 12.45 -5.57
CA THR A 234 -38.97 13.86 -5.55
C THR A 234 -39.71 14.71 -6.60
N HIS A 235 -40.13 14.10 -7.71
CA HIS A 235 -40.81 14.75 -8.83
C HIS A 235 -41.90 13.82 -9.41
N PRO A 236 -42.96 13.51 -8.65
CA PRO A 236 -43.98 12.56 -9.05
C PRO A 236 -44.70 12.96 -10.35
N GLU A 237 -44.89 14.26 -10.58
CA GLU A 237 -45.49 14.80 -11.79
C GLU A 237 -44.64 14.58 -13.06
N VAL A 238 -43.31 14.57 -12.91
CA VAL A 238 -42.39 14.24 -14.00
C VAL A 238 -42.32 12.72 -14.17
N ALA A 239 -42.29 11.98 -13.08
CA ALA A 239 -42.26 10.52 -13.08
C ALA A 239 -43.50 9.93 -13.75
N ALA A 240 -44.68 10.52 -13.58
CA ALA A 240 -45.92 10.13 -14.26
C ALA A 240 -45.83 10.18 -15.79
N GLN A 241 -44.90 10.94 -16.34
CA GLN A 241 -44.64 11.01 -17.77
C GLN A 241 -43.58 10.01 -18.25
N TRP A 242 -43.10 9.13 -17.38
CA TRP A 242 -42.15 8.07 -17.75
C TRP A 242 -42.84 7.10 -18.73
N HIS A 243 -42.16 6.82 -19.87
CA HIS A 243 -42.78 5.91 -20.82
C HIS A 243 -42.83 4.47 -20.29
N PRO A 244 -43.98 3.78 -20.21
CA PRO A 244 -44.14 2.52 -19.51
C PRO A 244 -43.36 1.34 -20.10
N GLY A 245 -43.07 1.36 -21.41
CA GLY A 245 -42.45 0.21 -22.10
C GLY A 245 -41.10 0.51 -22.74
N LEU A 246 -40.77 1.77 -23.06
CA LEU A 246 -39.56 2.06 -23.86
C LEU A 246 -38.29 2.21 -23.09
N ASN A 247 -38.38 2.24 -21.76
CA ASN A 247 -37.23 2.33 -20.89
C ASN A 247 -36.72 0.96 -20.38
N GLY A 248 -37.26 -0.14 -20.94
CA GLY A 248 -36.93 -1.49 -20.51
C GLY A 248 -37.24 -1.70 -19.02
N ALA A 249 -36.31 -2.29 -18.30
CA ALA A 249 -36.45 -2.50 -16.83
C ALA A 249 -36.14 -1.26 -15.98
N LEU A 250 -35.75 -0.12 -16.59
CA LEU A 250 -35.43 1.09 -15.85
C LEU A 250 -36.70 1.82 -15.46
N THR A 251 -36.84 2.12 -14.15
CA THR A 251 -38.00 2.79 -13.57
C THR A 251 -37.62 4.13 -12.92
N PRO A 252 -38.60 5.04 -12.65
CA PRO A 252 -38.36 6.31 -12.00
C PRO A 252 -37.72 6.19 -10.61
N GLU A 253 -37.99 5.08 -9.88
CA GLU A 253 -37.43 4.81 -8.55
C GLU A 253 -35.95 4.45 -8.59
N GLN A 254 -35.41 4.17 -9.80
CA GLN A 254 -34.01 3.79 -10.00
C GLN A 254 -33.11 4.92 -10.50
N VAL A 255 -33.65 6.12 -10.61
CA VAL A 255 -32.90 7.32 -11.05
C VAL A 255 -33.16 8.50 -10.11
N THR A 256 -32.15 9.32 -9.89
CA THR A 256 -32.32 10.60 -9.19
C THR A 256 -32.78 11.70 -10.16
N ALA A 257 -33.39 12.77 -9.65
CA ALA A 257 -33.77 13.94 -10.45
C ALA A 257 -32.58 14.56 -11.22
N GLY A 258 -31.37 14.52 -10.66
CA GLY A 258 -30.14 14.98 -11.32
C GLY A 258 -29.49 13.97 -12.27
N SER A 259 -30.15 12.89 -12.61
CA SER A 259 -29.58 11.85 -13.49
C SER A 259 -29.36 12.34 -14.91
N HIS A 260 -28.17 12.09 -15.47
CA HIS A 260 -27.81 12.36 -16.86
C HIS A 260 -28.29 11.26 -17.83
N ARG A 261 -29.07 10.30 -17.37
CA ARG A 261 -29.61 9.25 -18.22
C ARG A 261 -30.65 9.85 -19.18
N LYS A 262 -30.55 9.53 -20.47
CA LYS A 262 -31.52 9.84 -21.50
C LYS A 262 -32.56 8.72 -21.53
N VAL A 263 -33.83 9.08 -21.33
CA VAL A 263 -34.94 8.13 -21.22
C VAL A 263 -36.12 8.58 -22.06
N TRP A 264 -37.07 7.67 -22.29
CA TRP A 264 -38.30 7.94 -23.01
C TRP A 264 -39.38 8.48 -22.08
N TRP A 265 -40.06 9.49 -22.57
CA TRP A 265 -41.16 10.18 -21.89
C TRP A 265 -42.42 10.11 -22.73
N ARG A 266 -43.59 10.14 -22.08
CA ARG A 266 -44.90 10.28 -22.71
C ARG A 266 -45.70 11.36 -22.00
N CYS A 267 -46.13 12.42 -22.69
CA CYS A 267 -46.95 13.45 -22.10
C CYS A 267 -48.44 12.99 -22.01
N PRO A 268 -49.31 13.72 -21.28
CA PRO A 268 -50.74 13.44 -21.23
C PRO A 268 -51.42 13.41 -22.61
N GLU A 269 -50.96 14.22 -23.56
CA GLU A 269 -51.43 14.28 -24.93
C GLU A 269 -50.93 13.11 -25.81
N GLY A 270 -50.19 12.14 -25.21
CA GLY A 270 -49.69 10.94 -25.89
C GLY A 270 -48.39 11.11 -26.70
N HIS A 271 -47.81 12.31 -26.77
CA HIS A 271 -46.56 12.50 -27.49
C HIS A 271 -45.41 11.79 -26.77
N VAL A 272 -44.58 11.11 -27.58
CA VAL A 272 -43.41 10.34 -27.05
C VAL A 272 -42.11 10.99 -27.52
N TRP A 273 -41.15 11.17 -26.61
CA TRP A 273 -39.83 11.74 -26.91
C TRP A 273 -38.74 11.26 -25.97
N GLN A 274 -37.50 11.49 -26.31
CA GLN A 274 -36.38 11.24 -25.44
C GLN A 274 -35.83 12.54 -24.86
N ALA A 275 -35.56 12.56 -23.58
CA ALA A 275 -34.84 13.63 -22.89
C ALA A 275 -34.05 13.10 -21.68
N VAL A 276 -33.01 13.83 -21.30
CA VAL A 276 -32.24 13.52 -20.11
C VAL A 276 -33.04 13.90 -18.87
N VAL A 277 -32.99 13.05 -17.81
CA VAL A 277 -33.81 13.25 -16.62
C VAL A 277 -33.60 14.64 -16.01
N TYR A 278 -32.33 15.06 -15.79
CA TYR A 278 -32.07 16.38 -15.18
C TYR A 278 -32.62 17.58 -15.99
N ALA A 279 -32.76 17.42 -17.31
CA ALA A 279 -33.32 18.48 -18.13
C ALA A 279 -34.83 18.68 -17.90
N ARG A 280 -35.49 17.65 -17.37
CA ARG A 280 -36.92 17.67 -17.01
C ARG A 280 -37.18 18.25 -15.60
N THR A 281 -36.24 18.04 -14.69
CA THR A 281 -36.34 18.35 -13.27
C THR A 281 -35.63 19.66 -12.85
N GLY A 282 -34.76 20.18 -13.72
CA GLY A 282 -34.01 21.41 -13.47
C GLY A 282 -34.88 22.66 -13.41
N LYS A 283 -34.36 23.78 -12.92
CA LYS A 283 -35.08 25.08 -12.73
C LYS A 283 -35.90 25.57 -13.95
N ARG A 284 -35.51 25.18 -15.18
CA ARG A 284 -36.22 25.53 -16.42
C ARG A 284 -36.99 24.34 -17.01
N GLY A 285 -37.22 23.30 -16.26
CA GLY A 285 -37.80 22.02 -16.63
C GLY A 285 -38.35 21.95 -18.07
N SER A 286 -37.66 21.20 -18.97
CA SER A 286 -38.12 21.09 -20.36
C SER A 286 -39.32 20.15 -20.44
N GLY A 287 -40.46 20.65 -20.93
CA GLY A 287 -41.65 19.84 -21.20
C GLY A 287 -41.57 19.06 -22.52
N CYS A 288 -42.71 18.55 -22.96
CA CYS A 288 -42.87 17.93 -24.26
C CYS A 288 -42.53 18.92 -25.40
N PRO A 289 -41.59 18.59 -26.29
CA PRO A 289 -41.20 19.53 -27.35
C PRO A 289 -42.30 19.75 -28.38
N VAL A 290 -43.21 18.83 -28.56
CA VAL A 290 -44.39 18.95 -29.47
C VAL A 290 -45.41 19.89 -28.88
N CYS A 291 -45.81 19.71 -27.60
CA CYS A 291 -46.72 20.61 -26.92
C CYS A 291 -46.16 22.04 -26.81
N ALA A 292 -44.82 22.18 -26.72
CA ALA A 292 -44.13 23.47 -26.68
C ALA A 292 -43.91 24.10 -28.08
N GLY A 293 -44.42 23.50 -29.15
CA GLY A 293 -44.30 24.01 -30.52
C GLY A 293 -42.87 23.98 -31.12
N ARG A 294 -41.94 23.30 -30.43
CA ARG A 294 -40.51 23.23 -30.86
C ARG A 294 -40.27 22.21 -31.97
N THR A 295 -41.10 21.16 -32.09
CA THR A 295 -41.05 20.14 -33.09
C THR A 295 -42.47 19.82 -33.59
N ARG A 296 -42.64 19.56 -34.91
CA ARG A 296 -43.90 19.05 -35.44
C ARG A 296 -44.07 17.55 -35.06
N ALA A 297 -45.28 17.15 -34.70
CA ALA A 297 -45.63 15.75 -34.53
C ALA A 297 -45.25 14.98 -35.82
N GLY A 298 -44.32 14.02 -35.70
CA GLY A 298 -43.89 13.19 -36.84
C GLY A 298 -42.50 13.48 -37.46
N LYS A 299 -41.74 14.51 -36.99
CA LYS A 299 -40.34 14.70 -37.41
C LYS A 299 -39.40 14.62 -36.20
N GLY A 300 -39.28 13.48 -35.60
CA GLY A 300 -38.29 13.22 -34.54
C GLY A 300 -37.61 11.90 -34.78
N GLY A 301 -36.31 11.94 -35.01
CA GLY A 301 -35.29 10.92 -35.15
C GLY A 301 -35.67 9.46 -35.03
N SER A 302 -35.05 8.64 -35.85
CA SER A 302 -34.92 7.16 -35.87
C SER A 302 -35.40 6.41 -34.61
N GLY A 303 -36.69 6.25 -34.45
CA GLY A 303 -37.36 5.32 -33.55
C GLY A 303 -38.45 4.61 -34.36
N PRO A 304 -38.90 3.40 -33.98
CA PRO A 304 -39.87 2.64 -34.71
C PRO A 304 -41.17 3.40 -34.86
N PRO A 305 -41.92 3.19 -35.99
CA PRO A 305 -43.16 3.89 -36.30
C PRO A 305 -44.24 3.54 -35.24
N TRP A 306 -44.80 4.56 -34.61
CA TRP A 306 -45.85 4.43 -33.60
C TRP A 306 -47.22 4.34 -34.22
N GLU A 307 -47.90 3.27 -33.94
CA GLU A 307 -49.35 3.21 -34.17
C GLU A 307 -50.00 4.25 -33.23
N VAL A 308 -50.66 5.24 -33.84
CA VAL A 308 -51.59 6.12 -33.12
C VAL A 308 -52.77 5.23 -32.69
N PRO A 309 -53.07 5.10 -31.40
CA PRO A 309 -54.30 4.36 -31.03
C PRO A 309 -55.47 5.10 -31.68
N ALA A 310 -56.29 4.32 -32.39
CA ALA A 310 -57.54 4.78 -32.96
C ALA A 310 -58.39 5.47 -31.87
N LYS A 311 -58.85 6.69 -32.14
CA LYS A 311 -59.89 7.34 -31.31
C LYS A 311 -61.08 6.37 -31.24
N ALA A 312 -61.37 5.95 -30.02
CA ALA A 312 -62.66 5.32 -29.78
C ALA A 312 -63.77 6.34 -30.06
N VAL A 313 -64.66 5.97 -30.94
CA VAL A 313 -65.88 6.69 -31.29
C VAL A 313 -66.84 6.57 -30.11
#